data_b515efb24b002f3f347076823a582be0
#
_entry.id   b515efb24b002f3f347076823a582be0
#
_cell.length_a   1.000
_cell.length_b   1.000
_cell.length_c   1.000
_cell.angle_alpha   90.00
_cell.angle_beta   90.00
_cell.angle_gamma   90.00
#
_symmetry.space_group_name_H-M   'P 1'
#
loop_
_entity.id
_entity.type
_entity.pdbx_description
1 polymer ?
#
loop_
_entity_poly.entity_id
_entity_poly.type
_entity_poly.pdbx_seq_one_letter_code
_entity_poly.pdbx_strand_id
1 'polypeptide(L)'
;MYELMNKLDWQKMNGLIPAVIQDEHTGRVLMLGYMNREALELTLKTGQLTFYSRSKQRLWRKGATSGNTLEVKSISTDCDADSLLIMAKPAGPCCHLGEESCFQGSNTQPPLIFLQQLIQLIKSRSEQTVENSYTNQLFYAGVKRCAQKVGEEAVETAIAAVSEPPEFFLNEAADLMFHFLVLLQACETDFYELMAVLQARHH
;
A
#
# COMPACT_ATOMS: atom_id res chain seq x y z
N MET A 1 24.41 -6.81 0.69
CA MET A 1 24.46 -6.18 -0.66
C MET A 1 25.03 -7.14 -1.72
N TYR A 2 26.26 -7.61 -1.57
CA TYR A 2 26.90 -8.52 -2.55
C TYR A 2 26.26 -9.91 -2.63
N GLU A 3 25.68 -10.41 -1.56
CA GLU A 3 25.06 -11.72 -1.49
C GLU A 3 23.86 -11.85 -2.46
N LEU A 4 22.97 -10.87 -2.49
CA LEU A 4 21.83 -10.83 -3.43
C LEU A 4 22.30 -10.83 -4.89
N MET A 5 23.29 -9.97 -5.21
CA MET A 5 23.80 -9.85 -6.59
C MET A 5 24.49 -11.12 -7.09
N ASN A 6 25.12 -11.88 -6.19
CA ASN A 6 25.78 -13.15 -6.54
C ASN A 6 24.81 -14.33 -6.63
N LYS A 7 23.65 -14.23 -5.96
CA LYS A 7 22.59 -15.24 -6.01
C LYS A 7 21.83 -15.24 -7.32
N LEU A 8 21.72 -14.07 -7.99
CA LEU A 8 20.92 -13.92 -9.21
C LEU A 8 21.55 -14.61 -10.43
N ASP A 9 20.72 -15.33 -11.19
CA ASP A 9 21.10 -15.95 -12.46
C ASP A 9 21.02 -14.93 -13.62
N TRP A 10 22.06 -14.10 -13.72
CA TRP A 10 22.17 -13.11 -14.77
C TRP A 10 22.28 -13.70 -16.18
N GLN A 11 22.76 -14.93 -16.31
CA GLN A 11 22.98 -15.55 -17.62
C GLN A 11 21.66 -16.00 -18.24
N LYS A 12 20.76 -16.55 -17.44
CA LYS A 12 19.45 -17.03 -17.87
C LYS A 12 18.63 -15.94 -18.59
N MET A 13 18.80 -14.68 -18.20
CA MET A 13 18.08 -13.53 -18.74
C MET A 13 18.97 -12.57 -19.55
N ASN A 14 20.07 -13.04 -20.11
CA ASN A 14 20.99 -12.23 -20.92
C ASN A 14 21.46 -10.95 -20.21
N GLY A 15 21.71 -11.03 -18.91
CA GLY A 15 22.19 -9.91 -18.09
C GLY A 15 21.12 -8.91 -17.62
N LEU A 16 19.85 -9.15 -17.94
CA LEU A 16 18.73 -8.29 -17.52
C LEU A 16 17.72 -9.08 -16.68
N ILE A 17 17.60 -8.75 -15.41
CA ILE A 17 16.63 -9.36 -14.50
C ILE A 17 15.34 -8.51 -14.51
N PRO A 18 14.16 -9.12 -14.74
CA PRO A 18 12.88 -8.45 -14.53
C PRO A 18 12.69 -8.16 -13.05
N ALA A 19 12.19 -6.97 -12.75
CA ALA A 19 11.87 -6.53 -11.40
C ALA A 19 10.41 -6.12 -11.33
N VAL A 20 9.62 -6.85 -10.56
CA VAL A 20 8.25 -6.49 -10.19
C VAL A 20 8.33 -5.53 -9.01
N ILE A 21 7.71 -4.37 -9.15
CA ILE A 21 7.66 -3.37 -8.10
C ILE A 21 6.28 -3.39 -7.47
N GLN A 22 6.25 -3.57 -6.16
CA GLN A 22 5.04 -3.64 -5.36
C GLN A 22 5.06 -2.56 -4.29
N ASP A 23 3.92 -1.93 -4.08
CA ASP A 23 3.75 -0.96 -3.00
C ASP A 23 3.83 -1.66 -1.63
N GLU A 24 4.67 -1.16 -0.73
CA GLU A 24 4.88 -1.77 0.59
C GLU A 24 3.64 -1.76 1.49
N HIS A 25 2.78 -0.77 1.32
CA HIS A 25 1.60 -0.61 2.15
C HIS A 25 0.36 -1.32 1.58
N THR A 26 0.13 -1.17 0.28
CA THR A 26 -1.08 -1.68 -0.37
C THR A 26 -0.94 -3.09 -0.92
N GLY A 27 0.29 -3.55 -1.13
CA GLY A 27 0.55 -4.78 -1.88
C GLY A 27 0.24 -4.66 -3.38
N ARG A 28 -0.10 -3.46 -3.88
CA ARG A 28 -0.41 -3.24 -5.29
C ARG A 28 0.84 -3.34 -6.15
N VAL A 29 0.76 -4.08 -7.25
CA VAL A 29 1.83 -4.06 -8.25
C VAL A 29 1.82 -2.72 -8.97
N LEU A 30 2.93 -1.97 -8.86
CA LEU A 30 3.06 -0.62 -9.40
C LEU A 30 3.55 -0.64 -10.85
N MET A 31 4.60 -1.40 -11.13
CA MET A 31 5.19 -1.52 -12.45
C MET A 31 6.08 -2.76 -12.55
N LEU A 32 6.51 -3.07 -13.76
CA LEU A 32 7.61 -3.98 -14.06
C LEU A 32 8.70 -3.21 -14.80
N GLY A 33 9.94 -3.38 -14.38
CA GLY A 33 11.12 -2.86 -15.05
C GLY A 33 12.19 -3.93 -15.22
N TYR A 34 13.30 -3.55 -15.83
CA TYR A 34 14.46 -4.45 -16.00
C TYR A 34 15.68 -3.83 -15.35
N MET A 35 16.49 -4.65 -14.72
CA MET A 35 17.74 -4.26 -14.08
C MET A 35 18.90 -5.07 -14.62
N ASN A 36 19.98 -4.40 -14.97
CA ASN A 36 21.30 -5.02 -15.10
C ASN A 36 22.04 -4.92 -13.75
N ARG A 37 23.25 -5.49 -13.66
CA ARG A 37 24.04 -5.44 -12.43
C ARG A 37 24.25 -4.03 -11.91
N GLU A 38 24.56 -3.09 -12.80
CA GLU A 38 24.81 -1.69 -12.45
C GLU A 38 23.54 -0.99 -11.92
N ALA A 39 22.35 -1.26 -12.52
CA ALA A 39 21.07 -0.74 -12.05
C ALA A 39 20.75 -1.23 -10.63
N LEU A 40 20.96 -2.52 -10.37
CA LEU A 40 20.74 -3.10 -9.05
C LEU A 40 21.73 -2.55 -8.01
N GLU A 41 22.99 -2.42 -8.36
CA GLU A 41 24.02 -1.84 -7.49
C GLU A 41 23.69 -0.40 -7.10
N LEU A 42 23.31 0.43 -8.07
CA LEU A 42 22.86 1.80 -7.80
C LEU A 42 21.61 1.85 -6.93
N THR A 43 20.65 0.97 -7.19
CA THR A 43 19.44 0.86 -6.37
C THR A 43 19.78 0.52 -4.92
N LEU A 44 20.62 -0.49 -4.69
CA LEU A 44 21.06 -0.90 -3.36
C LEU A 44 21.87 0.17 -2.63
N LYS A 45 22.68 0.94 -3.37
CA LYS A 45 23.50 2.02 -2.82
C LYS A 45 22.69 3.26 -2.44
N THR A 46 21.69 3.60 -3.25
CA THR A 46 20.94 4.86 -3.10
C THR A 46 19.59 4.72 -2.40
N GLY A 47 19.07 3.50 -2.28
CA GLY A 47 17.70 3.23 -1.85
C GLY A 47 16.62 3.69 -2.83
N GLN A 48 17.03 4.18 -4.02
CA GLN A 48 16.13 4.68 -5.06
C GLN A 48 16.13 3.78 -6.28
N LEU A 49 14.95 3.38 -6.75
CA LEU A 49 14.82 2.47 -7.87
C LEU A 49 15.46 3.01 -9.16
N THR A 50 16.46 2.29 -9.62
CA THR A 50 17.14 2.52 -10.90
C THR A 50 16.98 1.29 -11.78
N PHE A 51 16.61 1.50 -13.02
CA PHE A 51 16.38 0.46 -14.04
C PHE A 51 17.34 0.58 -15.20
N TYR A 52 17.37 -0.45 -16.02
CA TYR A 52 17.99 -0.42 -17.33
C TYR A 52 16.94 -0.36 -18.44
N SER A 53 16.98 0.69 -19.25
CA SER A 53 16.07 0.83 -20.39
C SER A 53 16.55 -0.01 -21.57
N ARG A 54 15.79 -1.03 -21.96
CA ARG A 54 16.09 -1.90 -23.11
C ARG A 54 16.09 -1.14 -24.45
N SER A 55 15.18 -0.18 -24.62
CA SER A 55 15.07 0.59 -25.86
C SER A 55 16.13 1.68 -25.98
N LYS A 56 16.52 2.33 -24.86
CA LYS A 56 17.51 3.41 -24.84
C LYS A 56 18.92 2.95 -24.45
N GLN A 57 19.06 1.67 -24.07
CA GLN A 57 20.31 1.03 -23.63
C GLN A 57 21.09 1.85 -22.61
N ARG A 58 20.39 2.39 -21.62
CA ARG A 58 20.97 3.20 -20.55
C ARG A 58 20.22 3.02 -19.24
N LEU A 59 20.88 3.35 -18.15
CA LEU A 59 20.27 3.47 -16.84
C LEU A 59 19.29 4.62 -16.79
N TRP A 60 18.24 4.44 -15.99
CA TRP A 60 17.32 5.53 -15.65
C TRP A 60 16.76 5.34 -14.25
N ARG A 61 16.80 6.37 -13.44
CA ARG A 61 16.22 6.39 -12.12
C ARG A 61 14.73 6.73 -12.23
N LYS A 62 13.88 5.93 -11.60
CA LYS A 62 12.45 6.20 -11.53
C LYS A 62 12.20 7.54 -10.82
N GLY A 63 11.40 8.39 -11.43
CA GLY A 63 11.09 9.72 -10.89
C GLY A 63 12.15 10.79 -11.12
N ALA A 64 13.24 10.53 -11.87
CA ALA A 64 14.30 11.54 -12.11
C ALA A 64 13.79 12.82 -12.75
N THR A 65 12.72 12.76 -13.56
CA THR A 65 12.13 13.93 -14.24
C THR A 65 10.84 14.37 -13.55
N SER A 66 9.99 13.43 -13.11
CA SER A 66 8.67 13.74 -12.54
C SER A 66 8.68 14.05 -11.05
N GLY A 67 9.76 13.73 -10.32
CA GLY A 67 9.78 13.75 -8.86
C GLY A 67 9.13 12.52 -8.20
N ASN A 68 8.35 11.72 -8.93
CA ASN A 68 7.67 10.52 -8.42
C ASN A 68 8.66 9.36 -8.30
N THR A 69 9.52 9.43 -7.30
CA THR A 69 10.52 8.41 -6.98
C THR A 69 9.89 7.21 -6.30
N LEU A 70 10.60 6.09 -6.28
CA LEU A 70 10.25 4.87 -5.55
C LEU A 70 11.39 4.54 -4.59
N GLU A 71 11.12 4.69 -3.30
CA GLU A 71 12.06 4.35 -2.23
C GLU A 71 11.98 2.85 -1.96
N VAL A 72 13.11 2.16 -2.07
CA VAL A 72 13.19 0.70 -1.84
C VAL A 72 13.12 0.38 -0.36
N LYS A 73 12.24 -0.56 0.01
CA LYS A 73 12.10 -1.07 1.38
C LYS A 73 12.67 -2.49 1.54
N SER A 74 12.40 -3.36 0.58
CA SER A 74 13.00 -4.68 0.55
C SER A 74 13.15 -5.20 -0.88
N ILE A 75 14.08 -6.11 -1.08
CA ILE A 75 14.30 -6.80 -2.36
C ILE A 75 14.42 -8.29 -2.07
N SER A 76 13.65 -9.09 -2.78
CA SER A 76 13.74 -10.56 -2.75
C SER A 76 13.86 -11.12 -4.18
N THR A 77 14.44 -12.32 -4.27
CA THR A 77 14.48 -13.09 -5.52
C THR A 77 13.37 -14.13 -5.50
N ASP A 78 12.97 -14.60 -6.67
CA ASP A 78 12.16 -15.80 -6.80
C ASP A 78 12.99 -17.09 -6.54
N CYS A 79 12.34 -18.27 -6.75
CA CYS A 79 12.90 -19.55 -6.37
C CYS A 79 14.11 -19.98 -7.23
N ASP A 80 14.21 -19.54 -8.47
CA ASP A 80 15.28 -19.85 -9.42
C ASP A 80 16.17 -18.64 -9.76
N ALA A 81 16.01 -17.57 -8.97
CA ALA A 81 16.87 -16.38 -8.94
C ALA A 81 16.99 -15.62 -10.28
N ASP A 82 15.92 -15.64 -11.09
CA ASP A 82 15.88 -14.92 -12.37
C ASP A 82 14.93 -13.72 -12.39
N SER A 83 14.24 -13.46 -11.25
CA SER A 83 13.34 -12.32 -11.08
C SER A 83 13.51 -11.65 -9.72
N LEU A 84 13.16 -10.38 -9.65
CA LEU A 84 13.15 -9.60 -8.41
C LEU A 84 11.74 -9.16 -8.07
N LEU A 85 11.36 -9.32 -6.79
CA LEU A 85 10.24 -8.60 -6.17
C LEU A 85 10.83 -7.50 -5.30
N ILE A 86 10.43 -6.25 -5.56
CA ILE A 86 10.91 -5.07 -4.85
C ILE A 86 9.72 -4.38 -4.19
N MET A 87 9.69 -4.40 -2.86
CA MET A 87 8.75 -3.59 -2.10
C MET A 87 9.26 -2.16 -2.06
N ALA A 88 8.42 -1.21 -2.45
CA ALA A 88 8.81 0.19 -2.53
C ALA A 88 7.71 1.13 -2.03
N LYS A 89 8.14 2.27 -1.49
CA LYS A 89 7.25 3.38 -1.11
C LYS A 89 7.24 4.42 -2.24
N PRO A 90 6.10 4.64 -2.91
CA PRO A 90 6.00 5.67 -3.93
C PRO A 90 5.89 7.07 -3.31
N ALA A 91 6.60 8.04 -3.90
CA ALA A 91 6.47 9.46 -3.56
C ALA A 91 5.29 10.14 -4.29
N GLY A 92 4.63 9.43 -5.21
CA GLY A 92 3.51 9.91 -6.01
C GLY A 92 3.16 8.90 -7.10
N PRO A 93 2.27 9.25 -8.05
CA PRO A 93 1.82 8.36 -9.11
C PRO A 93 2.98 7.67 -9.84
N CYS A 94 2.90 6.33 -9.94
CA CYS A 94 3.97 5.55 -10.56
C CYS A 94 3.94 5.62 -12.09
N CYS A 95 2.73 5.63 -12.69
CA CYS A 95 2.58 5.66 -14.14
C CYS A 95 2.88 7.06 -14.72
N HIS A 96 3.44 7.10 -15.94
CA HIS A 96 3.65 8.35 -16.67
C HIS A 96 2.35 9.04 -17.11
N LEU A 97 1.23 8.34 -17.06
CA LEU A 97 -0.11 8.87 -17.30
C LEU A 97 -0.75 9.49 -16.05
N GLY A 98 -0.02 9.58 -14.92
CA GLY A 98 -0.53 10.14 -13.68
C GLY A 98 -1.25 9.13 -12.77
N GLU A 99 -1.27 7.86 -13.14
CA GLU A 99 -1.92 6.80 -12.38
C GLU A 99 -0.99 6.17 -11.33
N GLU A 100 -1.57 5.62 -10.28
CA GLU A 100 -0.80 4.96 -9.21
C GLU A 100 0.01 3.76 -9.71
N SER A 101 -0.53 3.01 -10.69
CA SER A 101 0.08 1.82 -11.27
C SER A 101 0.14 1.90 -12.79
N CYS A 102 1.15 1.25 -13.39
CA CYS A 102 1.22 1.03 -14.84
C CYS A 102 0.23 -0.05 -15.32
N PHE A 103 -0.30 -0.87 -14.42
CA PHE A 103 -1.27 -1.91 -14.71
C PHE A 103 -2.67 -1.37 -14.50
N GLN A 104 -3.29 -0.96 -15.59
CA GLN A 104 -4.66 -0.45 -15.63
C GLN A 104 -5.56 -1.50 -16.27
N GLY A 105 -6.85 -1.51 -15.93
CA GLY A 105 -7.83 -2.22 -16.75
C GLY A 105 -8.69 -3.28 -16.07
N SER A 106 -8.58 -3.52 -14.76
CA SER A 106 -9.66 -4.22 -14.06
C SER A 106 -10.48 -3.23 -13.23
N ASN A 107 -11.79 -3.16 -13.48
CA ASN A 107 -12.73 -2.40 -12.66
C ASN A 107 -12.88 -2.99 -11.23
N THR A 108 -12.23 -4.11 -10.96
CA THR A 108 -12.23 -4.79 -9.67
C THR A 108 -10.88 -4.58 -8.99
N GLN A 109 -10.83 -3.63 -8.08
CA GLN A 109 -9.70 -3.52 -7.18
C GLN A 109 -9.79 -4.62 -6.11
N PRO A 110 -8.68 -5.28 -5.75
CA PRO A 110 -8.68 -6.17 -4.59
C PRO A 110 -9.23 -5.45 -3.35
N PRO A 111 -10.10 -6.09 -2.54
CA PRO A 111 -10.75 -5.45 -1.39
C PRO A 111 -9.77 -4.80 -0.40
N LEU A 112 -8.58 -5.37 -0.23
CA LEU A 112 -7.54 -4.80 0.65
C LEU A 112 -6.97 -3.47 0.12
N ILE A 113 -6.96 -3.26 -1.20
CA ILE A 113 -6.56 -1.96 -1.77
C ILE A 113 -7.63 -0.91 -1.46
N PHE A 114 -8.91 -1.26 -1.53
CA PHE A 114 -9.99 -0.36 -1.11
C PHE A 114 -9.90 -0.01 0.37
N LEU A 115 -9.67 -0.98 1.25
CA LEU A 115 -9.46 -0.72 2.68
C LEU A 115 -8.31 0.26 2.91
N GLN A 116 -7.19 0.09 2.21
CA GLN A 116 -6.06 1.01 2.26
C GLN A 116 -6.45 2.44 1.84
N GLN A 117 -7.18 2.58 0.73
CA GLN A 117 -7.66 3.88 0.25
C GLN A 117 -8.59 4.55 1.25
N LEU A 118 -9.47 3.77 1.91
CA LEU A 118 -10.36 4.26 2.97
C LEU A 118 -9.55 4.78 4.16
N ILE A 119 -8.53 4.05 4.61
CA ILE A 119 -7.64 4.49 5.70
C ILE A 119 -6.95 5.82 5.34
N GLN A 120 -6.41 5.93 4.14
CA GLN A 120 -5.77 7.17 3.67
C GLN A 120 -6.77 8.33 3.54
N LEU A 121 -7.99 8.06 3.08
CA LEU A 121 -9.05 9.06 3.04
C LEU A 121 -9.41 9.56 4.44
N ILE A 122 -9.61 8.66 5.40
CA ILE A 122 -9.90 9.03 6.80
C ILE A 122 -8.76 9.89 7.37
N LYS A 123 -7.51 9.50 7.14
CA LYS A 123 -6.34 10.28 7.55
C LYS A 123 -6.34 11.68 6.92
N SER A 124 -6.55 11.79 5.62
CA SER A 124 -6.62 13.10 4.96
C SER A 124 -7.75 13.99 5.51
N ARG A 125 -8.87 13.38 5.92
CA ARG A 125 -9.99 14.12 6.57
C ARG A 125 -9.66 14.58 7.99
N SER A 126 -8.74 13.92 8.69
CA SER A 126 -8.26 14.45 10.00
C SER A 126 -7.33 15.64 9.86
N GLU A 127 -6.62 15.74 8.74
CA GLU A 127 -5.64 16.80 8.46
C GLU A 127 -6.25 18.02 7.71
N GLN A 128 -7.35 17.82 6.98
CA GLN A 128 -7.96 18.83 6.13
C GLN A 128 -9.46 18.93 6.39
N THR A 129 -9.94 20.16 6.60
CA THR A 129 -11.37 20.41 6.72
C THR A 129 -12.03 20.41 5.34
N VAL A 130 -13.00 19.52 5.15
CA VAL A 130 -13.82 19.44 3.95
C VAL A 130 -15.25 19.74 4.31
N GLU A 131 -15.84 20.71 3.64
CA GLU A 131 -17.21 21.16 3.88
C GLU A 131 -18.20 19.99 3.73
N ASN A 132 -19.16 19.89 4.66
CA ASN A 132 -20.17 18.82 4.74
C ASN A 132 -19.62 17.38 4.89
N SER A 133 -18.38 17.20 5.33
CA SER A 133 -17.81 15.87 5.59
C SER A 133 -18.25 15.33 6.96
N TYR A 134 -18.95 14.19 6.96
CA TYR A 134 -19.31 13.46 8.17
C TYR A 134 -18.09 13.06 9.01
N THR A 135 -17.01 12.60 8.35
CA THR A 135 -15.76 12.23 9.02
C THR A 135 -15.13 13.43 9.74
N ASN A 136 -15.13 14.62 9.12
CA ASN A 136 -14.65 15.84 9.79
C ASN A 136 -15.52 16.19 11.00
N GLN A 137 -16.85 16.02 10.93
CA GLN A 137 -17.74 16.26 12.07
C GLN A 137 -17.41 15.35 13.26
N LEU A 138 -17.07 14.07 13.00
CA LEU A 138 -16.64 13.12 14.03
C LEU A 138 -15.33 13.57 14.68
N PHE A 139 -14.31 13.93 13.89
CA PHE A 139 -13.05 14.44 14.42
C PHE A 139 -13.23 15.72 15.24
N TYR A 140 -14.10 16.62 14.79
CA TYR A 140 -14.41 17.87 15.51
C TYR A 140 -15.09 17.60 16.86
N ALA A 141 -15.98 16.60 16.92
CA ALA A 141 -16.64 16.18 18.14
C ALA A 141 -15.70 15.42 19.12
N GLY A 142 -14.52 15.02 18.65
CA GLY A 142 -13.44 14.46 19.43
C GLY A 142 -13.56 12.97 19.73
N VAL A 143 -12.50 12.43 20.36
CA VAL A 143 -12.33 11.00 20.64
C VAL A 143 -13.51 10.36 21.35
N LYS A 144 -14.15 11.08 22.29
CA LYS A 144 -15.32 10.55 23.03
C LYS A 144 -16.49 10.23 22.10
N ARG A 145 -16.77 11.09 21.12
CA ARG A 145 -17.84 10.84 20.14
C ARG A 145 -17.48 9.70 19.19
N CYS A 146 -16.22 9.63 18.73
CA CYS A 146 -15.74 8.51 17.91
C CYS A 146 -15.89 7.17 18.66
N ALA A 147 -15.47 7.13 19.94
CA ALA A 147 -15.59 5.94 20.78
C ALA A 147 -17.06 5.54 21.04
N GLN A 148 -17.93 6.53 21.26
CA GLN A 148 -19.37 6.29 21.40
C GLN A 148 -19.94 5.63 20.14
N LYS A 149 -19.60 6.13 18.94
CA LYS A 149 -20.05 5.54 17.67
C LYS A 149 -19.59 4.09 17.52
N VAL A 150 -18.34 3.79 17.83
CA VAL A 150 -17.88 2.39 17.79
C VAL A 150 -18.71 1.51 18.72
N GLY A 151 -19.08 1.99 19.92
CA GLY A 151 -19.94 1.25 20.84
C GLY A 151 -21.35 1.02 20.29
N GLU A 152 -21.96 2.06 19.69
CA GLU A 152 -23.28 1.99 19.05
C GLU A 152 -23.26 0.94 17.93
N GLU A 153 -22.36 1.05 16.96
CA GLU A 153 -22.26 0.15 15.80
C GLU A 153 -21.89 -1.30 16.19
N ALA A 154 -21.09 -1.47 17.25
CA ALA A 154 -20.79 -2.81 17.76
C ALA A 154 -22.03 -3.53 18.31
N VAL A 155 -22.91 -2.81 19.02
CA VAL A 155 -24.17 -3.38 19.51
C VAL A 155 -25.12 -3.66 18.35
N GLU A 156 -25.26 -2.75 17.39
CA GLU A 156 -26.12 -2.92 16.21
C GLU A 156 -25.64 -4.09 15.35
N THR A 157 -24.33 -4.23 15.12
CA THR A 157 -23.74 -5.40 14.45
C THR A 157 -24.07 -6.71 15.18
N ALA A 158 -23.95 -6.73 16.52
CA ALA A 158 -24.24 -7.93 17.31
C ALA A 158 -25.73 -8.32 17.25
N ILE A 159 -26.63 -7.35 17.27
CA ILE A 159 -28.08 -7.56 17.14
C ILE A 159 -28.40 -8.08 15.74
N ALA A 160 -27.89 -7.41 14.70
CA ALA A 160 -28.12 -7.81 13.32
C ALA A 160 -27.64 -9.26 13.05
N ALA A 161 -26.50 -9.66 13.63
CA ALA A 161 -25.94 -11.01 13.47
C ALA A 161 -26.87 -12.13 13.97
N VAL A 162 -27.73 -11.85 14.96
CA VAL A 162 -28.60 -12.87 15.60
C VAL A 162 -30.06 -12.73 15.24
N SER A 163 -30.49 -11.60 14.71
CA SER A 163 -31.94 -11.32 14.55
C SER A 163 -32.35 -10.83 13.17
N GLU A 164 -31.38 -10.51 12.26
CA GLU A 164 -31.68 -9.91 10.98
C GLU A 164 -31.11 -10.68 9.77
N PRO A 165 -31.60 -10.41 8.54
CA PRO A 165 -31.02 -10.96 7.31
C PRO A 165 -29.54 -10.58 7.12
N PRO A 166 -28.74 -11.41 6.40
CA PRO A 166 -27.30 -11.20 6.23
C PRO A 166 -26.90 -9.84 5.66
N GLU A 167 -27.72 -9.23 4.83
CA GLU A 167 -27.47 -7.91 4.27
C GLU A 167 -27.44 -6.80 5.32
N PHE A 168 -28.30 -6.86 6.36
CA PHE A 168 -28.30 -5.89 7.46
C PHE A 168 -27.05 -6.06 8.32
N PHE A 169 -26.70 -7.32 8.64
CA PHE A 169 -25.44 -7.59 9.36
C PHE A 169 -24.22 -7.02 8.64
N LEU A 170 -24.15 -7.16 7.30
CA LEU A 170 -23.02 -6.61 6.53
C LEU A 170 -22.98 -5.09 6.56
N ASN A 171 -24.12 -4.40 6.57
CA ASN A 171 -24.19 -2.96 6.66
C ASN A 171 -23.67 -2.48 8.04
N GLU A 172 -24.19 -3.05 9.13
CA GLU A 172 -23.75 -2.70 10.48
C GLU A 172 -22.26 -3.04 10.72
N ALA A 173 -21.78 -4.15 10.19
CA ALA A 173 -20.36 -4.52 10.26
C ALA A 173 -19.47 -3.55 9.46
N ALA A 174 -19.96 -3.01 8.34
CA ALA A 174 -19.24 -1.99 7.58
C ALA A 174 -19.20 -0.66 8.33
N ASP A 175 -20.30 -0.25 8.99
CA ASP A 175 -20.35 0.95 9.80
C ASP A 175 -19.45 0.83 11.04
N LEU A 176 -19.45 -0.32 11.70
CA LEU A 176 -18.52 -0.60 12.79
C LEU A 176 -17.06 -0.49 12.33
N MET A 177 -16.71 -1.10 11.19
CA MET A 177 -15.36 -1.03 10.66
C MET A 177 -14.95 0.40 10.34
N PHE A 178 -15.82 1.17 9.68
CA PHE A 178 -15.57 2.58 9.37
C PHE A 178 -15.34 3.41 10.64
N HIS A 179 -16.24 3.33 11.62
CA HIS A 179 -16.11 4.08 12.87
C HIS A 179 -14.91 3.66 13.70
N PHE A 180 -14.52 2.39 13.64
CA PHE A 180 -13.30 1.90 14.28
C PHE A 180 -12.03 2.50 13.64
N LEU A 181 -11.96 2.59 12.31
CA LEU A 181 -10.85 3.26 11.62
C LEU A 181 -10.77 4.74 11.96
N VAL A 182 -11.93 5.42 12.05
CA VAL A 182 -12.00 6.83 12.48
C VAL A 182 -11.52 6.98 13.92
N LEU A 183 -11.91 6.08 14.82
CA LEU A 183 -11.45 6.11 16.23
C LEU A 183 -9.94 5.90 16.33
N LEU A 184 -9.36 4.95 15.59
CA LEU A 184 -7.90 4.76 15.55
C LEU A 184 -7.20 6.06 15.17
N GLN A 185 -7.63 6.70 14.09
CA GLN A 185 -7.05 7.97 13.64
C GLN A 185 -7.26 9.09 14.67
N ALA A 186 -8.43 9.16 15.35
CA ALA A 186 -8.70 10.14 16.38
C ALA A 186 -7.83 9.95 17.64
N CYS A 187 -7.37 8.72 17.88
CA CYS A 187 -6.41 8.37 18.93
C CYS A 187 -4.94 8.47 18.47
N GLU A 188 -4.68 9.05 17.31
CA GLU A 188 -3.34 9.17 16.71
C GLU A 188 -2.62 7.82 16.57
N THR A 189 -3.39 6.73 16.40
CA THR A 189 -2.89 5.36 16.26
C THR A 189 -3.01 4.92 14.81
N ASP A 190 -1.93 4.38 14.24
CA ASP A 190 -1.94 3.88 12.87
C ASP A 190 -2.56 2.47 12.80
N PHE A 191 -3.32 2.22 11.72
CA PHE A 191 -3.88 0.90 11.44
C PHE A 191 -2.79 -0.19 11.35
N TYR A 192 -1.60 0.16 10.87
CA TYR A 192 -0.49 -0.80 10.77
C TYR A 192 0.07 -1.19 12.14
N GLU A 193 0.02 -0.29 13.13
CA GLU A 193 0.38 -0.61 14.52
C GLU A 193 -0.58 -1.64 15.10
N LEU A 194 -1.89 -1.51 14.81
CA LEU A 194 -2.88 -2.52 15.17
C LEU A 194 -2.56 -3.86 14.49
N MET A 195 -2.23 -3.86 13.19
CA MET A 195 -1.85 -5.07 12.47
C MET A 195 -0.62 -5.73 13.06
N ALA A 196 0.39 -4.97 13.47
CA ALA A 196 1.59 -5.48 14.13
C ALA A 196 1.25 -6.19 15.47
N VAL A 197 0.32 -5.62 16.25
CA VAL A 197 -0.17 -6.25 17.49
C VAL A 197 -0.88 -7.58 17.18
N LEU A 198 -1.72 -7.63 16.14
CA LEU A 198 -2.40 -8.86 15.74
C LEU A 198 -1.40 -9.91 15.24
N GLN A 199 -0.43 -9.52 14.44
CA GLN A 199 0.65 -10.41 13.98
C GLN A 199 1.45 -11.00 15.14
N ALA A 200 1.81 -10.18 16.13
CA ALA A 200 2.53 -10.64 17.33
C ALA A 200 1.74 -11.64 18.19
N ARG A 201 0.40 -11.64 18.09
CA ARG A 201 -0.48 -12.57 18.82
C ARG A 201 -0.77 -13.86 18.06
N HIS A 202 -0.38 -13.94 16.80
CA HIS A 202 -0.73 -15.06 15.91
C HIS A 202 0.35 -16.16 15.90
N HIS A 203 1.23 -16.19 16.90
CA HIS A 203 2.27 -17.22 17.07
C HIS A 203 1.89 -18.22 18.14
#